data_c854c75394e35a6ab7b36efc538f9a6e
#
_entry.id   c854c75394e35a6ab7b36efc538f9a6e
#
_cell.length_a   1.000
_cell.length_b   1.000
_cell.length_c   1.000
_cell.angle_alpha   90.00
_cell.angle_beta   90.00
_cell.angle_gamma   90.00
#
_symmetry.space_group_name_H-M   'P 1'
#
loop_
_entity.id
_entity.type
_entity.pdbx_description
1 polymer ?
#
loop_
_entity_poly.entity_id
_entity_poly.type
_entity_poly.pdbx_seq_one_letter_code
_entity_poly.pdbx_strand_id
1 'polypeptide(L)'
;MDTENIDTTNQTDQKTITPPYFTYSRRRIRNGLIVTLIGFMVYLIGIRPDVFGLDRSPVIGFVQVAVFIVGLAILCIGGYISIMALWKYETPSIMADFGVRVVATGFVICVVTGMADVFGFGTDPLPSVPYFGPLQALGVQIGEYVIAIGMLMLIPYHRYGKKNKG
;
A
#
# COMPACT_ATOMS: atom_id res chain seq x y z
N MET A 1 -74.06 6.03 3.02
CA MET A 1 -73.83 5.27 1.78
C MET A 1 -72.89 6.11 0.97
N ASP A 2 -71.59 5.82 1.16
CA ASP A 2 -70.48 6.01 0.24
C ASP A 2 -69.20 6.13 1.05
N THR A 3 -68.82 4.94 1.53
CA THR A 3 -67.50 4.68 2.11
C THR A 3 -66.71 3.86 1.11
N GLU A 4 -66.17 4.46 0.08
CA GLU A 4 -65.21 3.77 -0.78
C GLU A 4 -64.51 4.78 -1.69
N ASN A 5 -63.38 5.31 -1.26
CA ASN A 5 -62.29 5.77 -2.15
C ASN A 5 -61.18 6.50 -1.42
N ILE A 6 -60.59 5.90 -0.39
CA ILE A 6 -59.38 6.46 0.25
C ILE A 6 -58.31 5.36 0.40
N ASP A 7 -57.94 4.68 -0.65
CA ASP A 7 -56.81 3.72 -0.49
C ASP A 7 -55.98 3.44 -1.76
N THR A 8 -56.08 4.29 -2.79
CA THR A 8 -55.29 4.02 -3.99
C THR A 8 -54.23 5.08 -4.34
N THR A 9 -53.95 6.05 -3.45
CA THR A 9 -53.01 7.12 -3.80
C THR A 9 -51.68 7.07 -3.08
N ASN A 10 -51.43 6.07 -2.22
CA ASN A 10 -50.17 5.99 -1.44
C ASN A 10 -49.22 4.88 -1.87
N GLN A 11 -49.39 4.28 -3.05
CA GLN A 11 -48.47 3.24 -3.52
C GLN A 11 -47.53 3.65 -4.66
N THR A 12 -47.47 4.94 -5.04
CA THR A 12 -46.73 5.30 -6.25
C THR A 12 -45.41 6.02 -5.99
N ASP A 13 -44.96 6.19 -4.76
CA ASP A 13 -43.68 6.88 -4.48
C ASP A 13 -42.69 6.11 -3.57
N GLN A 14 -42.81 4.80 -3.48
CA GLN A 14 -41.62 4.02 -3.13
C GLN A 14 -40.70 3.95 -4.36
N LYS A 15 -40.17 5.09 -4.76
CA LYS A 15 -38.98 5.15 -5.58
C LYS A 15 -37.92 4.40 -4.81
N THR A 16 -37.74 3.16 -5.20
CA THR A 16 -36.66 2.29 -4.72
C THR A 16 -35.39 3.09 -4.89
N ILE A 17 -34.93 3.71 -3.80
CA ILE A 17 -33.59 4.30 -3.72
C ILE A 17 -32.67 3.10 -3.75
N THR A 18 -32.46 2.55 -4.94
CA THR A 18 -31.35 1.64 -5.18
C THR A 18 -30.10 2.48 -4.89
N PRO A 19 -29.35 2.15 -3.84
CA PRO A 19 -28.10 2.85 -3.60
C PRO A 19 -27.27 2.75 -4.88
N PRO A 20 -26.56 3.80 -5.27
CA PRO A 20 -25.74 3.73 -6.47
C PRO A 20 -24.79 2.56 -6.28
N TYR A 21 -25.05 1.47 -7.01
CA TYR A 21 -24.14 0.35 -7.06
C TYR A 21 -22.86 0.90 -7.67
N PHE A 22 -21.92 1.28 -6.82
CA PHE A 22 -20.56 1.48 -7.26
C PHE A 22 -20.13 0.14 -7.85
N THR A 23 -20.34 0.04 -9.15
CA THR A 23 -19.94 -1.12 -9.93
C THR A 23 -18.47 -1.32 -9.63
N TYR A 24 -18.17 -2.39 -8.91
CA TYR A 24 -16.83 -2.72 -8.50
C TYR A 24 -15.98 -2.82 -9.76
N SER A 25 -15.29 -1.74 -10.04
CA SER A 25 -14.58 -1.62 -11.29
C SER A 25 -13.36 -2.52 -11.21
N ARG A 26 -13.39 -3.61 -11.97
CA ARG A 26 -12.17 -4.41 -12.27
C ARG A 26 -11.01 -3.48 -12.69
N ARG A 27 -11.34 -2.28 -13.16
CA ARG A 27 -10.39 -1.21 -13.47
C ARG A 27 -9.59 -0.75 -12.24
N ARG A 28 -10.20 -0.64 -11.06
CA ARG A 28 -9.47 -0.21 -9.84
C ARG A 28 -8.44 -1.24 -9.39
N ILE A 29 -8.78 -2.53 -9.42
CA ILE A 29 -7.82 -3.60 -9.09
C ILE A 29 -6.69 -3.59 -10.12
N ARG A 30 -7.03 -3.55 -11.41
CA ARG A 30 -6.03 -3.54 -12.48
C ARG A 30 -5.10 -2.34 -12.39
N ASN A 31 -5.65 -1.14 -12.15
CA ASN A 31 -4.83 0.06 -11.99
C ASN A 31 -3.94 -0.01 -10.75
N GLY A 32 -4.47 -0.46 -9.61
CA GLY A 32 -3.67 -0.68 -8.40
C GLY A 32 -2.55 -1.69 -8.64
N LEU A 33 -2.84 -2.81 -9.32
CA LEU A 33 -1.84 -3.81 -9.66
C LEU A 33 -0.76 -3.28 -10.62
N ILE A 34 -1.15 -2.46 -11.61
CA ILE A 34 -0.20 -1.81 -12.52
C ILE A 34 0.72 -0.87 -11.73
N VAL A 35 0.17 -0.05 -10.84
CA VAL A 35 0.96 0.85 -9.98
C VAL A 35 1.91 0.06 -9.09
N THR A 36 1.44 -1.04 -8.48
CA THR A 36 2.27 -1.95 -7.68
C THR A 36 3.43 -2.51 -8.52
N LEU A 37 3.15 -2.95 -9.74
CA LEU A 37 4.16 -3.52 -10.63
C LEU A 37 5.21 -2.47 -11.03
N ILE A 38 4.77 -1.25 -11.35
CA ILE A 38 5.68 -0.13 -11.65
C ILE A 38 6.54 0.18 -10.43
N GLY A 39 5.94 0.29 -9.23
CA GLY A 39 6.67 0.50 -7.98
C GLY A 39 7.69 -0.59 -7.71
N PHE A 40 7.31 -1.85 -7.96
CA PHE A 40 8.21 -2.99 -7.82
C PHE A 40 9.40 -2.94 -8.79
N MET A 41 9.18 -2.52 -10.04
CA MET A 41 10.26 -2.34 -11.02
C MET A 41 11.23 -1.24 -10.57
N VAL A 42 10.71 -0.08 -10.15
CA VAL A 42 11.54 1.02 -9.64
C VAL A 42 12.32 0.61 -8.39
N TYR A 43 11.66 -0.12 -7.49
CA TYR A 43 12.27 -0.68 -6.29
C TYR A 43 13.42 -1.64 -6.62
N LEU A 44 13.24 -2.56 -7.59
CA LEU A 44 14.30 -3.47 -8.03
C LEU A 44 15.48 -2.73 -8.64
N ILE A 45 15.24 -1.69 -9.43
CA ILE A 45 16.32 -0.84 -9.99
C ILE A 45 17.11 -0.18 -8.86
N GLY A 46 16.43 0.25 -7.78
CA GLY A 46 17.09 0.82 -6.62
C GLY A 46 17.94 -0.17 -5.82
N ILE A 47 17.48 -1.43 -5.68
CA ILE A 47 18.22 -2.47 -4.92
C ILE A 47 19.35 -3.08 -5.74
N ARG A 48 19.10 -3.38 -7.01
CA ARG A 48 19.99 -4.14 -7.91
C ARG A 48 20.17 -3.45 -9.25
N PRO A 49 20.84 -2.26 -9.29
CA PRO A 49 21.12 -1.58 -10.53
C PRO A 49 22.03 -2.40 -11.46
N ASP A 50 22.86 -3.28 -10.90
CA ASP A 50 23.73 -4.22 -11.61
C ASP A 50 22.95 -5.09 -12.60
N VAL A 51 21.80 -5.61 -12.23
CA VAL A 51 20.94 -6.45 -13.09
C VAL A 51 20.48 -5.69 -14.35
N PHE A 52 20.35 -4.38 -14.25
CA PHE A 52 19.89 -3.52 -15.36
C PHE A 52 21.05 -2.82 -16.11
N GLY A 53 22.31 -3.16 -15.79
CA GLY A 53 23.49 -2.54 -16.39
C GLY A 53 23.64 -1.04 -16.04
N LEU A 54 22.99 -0.58 -14.98
CA LEU A 54 23.03 0.78 -14.49
C LEU A 54 24.11 1.01 -13.43
N ASP A 55 24.87 -0.04 -13.12
CA ASP A 55 25.95 0.01 -12.12
C ASP A 55 27.15 0.76 -12.68
N ARG A 56 27.31 2.01 -12.26
CA ARG A 56 28.44 2.87 -12.61
C ARG A 56 29.46 3.03 -11.48
N SER A 57 29.15 2.53 -10.28
CA SER A 57 29.98 2.70 -9.11
C SER A 57 29.86 1.48 -8.19
N PRO A 58 30.97 0.99 -7.63
CA PRO A 58 30.94 -0.12 -6.67
C PRO A 58 30.35 0.27 -5.30
N VAL A 59 29.93 1.52 -5.12
CA VAL A 59 29.40 2.04 -3.87
C VAL A 59 27.93 2.40 -4.04
N ILE A 60 27.08 1.98 -3.10
CA ILE A 60 25.68 2.34 -3.04
C ILE A 60 25.58 3.84 -2.76
N GLY A 61 25.24 4.60 -3.79
CA GLY A 61 25.16 6.06 -3.69
C GLY A 61 23.79 6.54 -3.19
N PHE A 62 23.75 7.78 -2.71
CA PHE A 62 22.53 8.47 -2.28
C PHE A 62 21.37 8.37 -3.30
N VAL A 63 21.67 8.54 -4.60
CA VAL A 63 20.66 8.46 -5.65
C VAL A 63 20.01 7.07 -5.71
N GLN A 64 20.78 6.02 -5.51
CA GLN A 64 20.30 4.65 -5.50
C GLN A 64 19.33 4.41 -4.34
N VAL A 65 19.68 4.89 -3.15
CA VAL A 65 18.81 4.82 -1.96
C VAL A 65 17.52 5.63 -2.20
N ALA A 66 17.62 6.81 -2.80
CA ALA A 66 16.45 7.62 -3.13
C ALA A 66 15.51 6.90 -4.12
N VAL A 67 16.04 6.29 -5.19
CA VAL A 67 15.27 5.50 -6.16
C VAL A 67 14.59 4.31 -5.48
N PHE A 68 15.29 3.60 -4.62
CA PHE A 68 14.75 2.51 -3.81
C PHE A 68 13.56 2.97 -2.95
N ILE A 69 13.70 4.07 -2.20
CA ILE A 69 12.63 4.62 -1.34
C ILE A 69 11.42 5.05 -2.17
N VAL A 70 11.64 5.72 -3.31
CA VAL A 70 10.54 6.11 -4.22
C VAL A 70 9.83 4.87 -4.77
N GLY A 71 10.56 3.86 -5.19
CA GLY A 71 10.00 2.58 -5.65
C GLY A 71 9.15 1.92 -4.56
N LEU A 72 9.66 1.88 -3.32
CA LEU A 72 8.95 1.34 -2.16
C LEU A 72 7.68 2.13 -1.84
N ALA A 73 7.70 3.47 -1.95
CA ALA A 73 6.52 4.31 -1.77
C ALA A 73 5.43 3.99 -2.79
N ILE A 74 5.79 3.93 -4.08
CA ILE A 74 4.84 3.60 -5.16
C ILE A 74 4.28 2.19 -4.96
N LEU A 75 5.11 1.22 -4.56
CA LEU A 75 4.70 -0.14 -4.25
C LEU A 75 3.69 -0.18 -3.10
N CYS A 76 3.93 0.55 -2.01
CA CYS A 76 3.02 0.66 -0.88
C CYS A 76 1.67 1.26 -1.29
N ILE A 77 1.68 2.35 -2.08
CA ILE A 77 0.46 3.00 -2.58
C ILE A 77 -0.32 2.07 -3.50
N GLY A 78 0.35 1.45 -4.46
CA GLY A 78 -0.28 0.50 -5.39
C GLY A 78 -0.87 -0.73 -4.67
N GLY A 79 -0.12 -1.29 -3.72
CA GLY A 79 -0.57 -2.39 -2.87
C GLY A 79 -1.80 -2.00 -2.04
N TYR A 80 -1.78 -0.82 -1.41
CA TYR A 80 -2.92 -0.29 -0.67
C TYR A 80 -4.17 -0.16 -1.57
N ILE A 81 -4.05 0.47 -2.75
CA ILE A 81 -5.16 0.62 -3.70
C ILE A 81 -5.70 -0.74 -4.13
N SER A 82 -4.82 -1.71 -4.40
CA SER A 82 -5.21 -3.06 -4.83
C SER A 82 -5.96 -3.80 -3.74
N ILE A 83 -5.47 -3.77 -2.50
CA ILE A 83 -6.08 -4.47 -1.37
C ILE A 83 -7.38 -3.80 -0.96
N MET A 84 -7.43 -2.45 -0.88
CA MET A 84 -8.67 -1.72 -0.61
C MET A 84 -9.74 -1.96 -1.68
N ALA A 85 -9.33 -2.19 -2.91
CA ALA A 85 -10.24 -2.60 -3.95
C ALA A 85 -10.87 -3.98 -3.67
N LEU A 86 -10.35 -4.84 -2.84
CA LEU A 86 -10.93 -6.12 -2.42
C LEU A 86 -12.02 -5.97 -1.35
N TRP A 87 -12.07 -4.86 -0.61
CA TRP A 87 -13.06 -4.63 0.46
C TRP A 87 -14.48 -4.34 -0.05
N LYS A 88 -14.70 -4.28 -1.37
CA LYS A 88 -16.01 -4.06 -2.04
C LYS A 88 -16.86 -2.99 -1.36
N TYR A 89 -17.87 -3.29 -0.61
CA TYR A 89 -18.82 -2.36 0.03
C TYR A 89 -18.76 -2.43 1.56
N GLU A 90 -17.87 -3.24 2.10
CA GLU A 90 -17.74 -3.39 3.55
C GLU A 90 -16.79 -2.29 4.07
N THR A 91 -17.13 -1.72 5.21
CA THR A 91 -16.22 -0.84 5.93
C THR A 91 -14.97 -1.62 6.31
N PRO A 92 -13.78 -1.05 6.11
CA PRO A 92 -12.54 -1.71 6.53
C PRO A 92 -12.62 -2.12 8.00
N SER A 93 -12.15 -3.31 8.32
CA SER A 93 -12.11 -3.74 9.71
C SER A 93 -11.08 -2.90 10.49
N ILE A 94 -11.23 -2.88 11.82
CA ILE A 94 -10.25 -2.24 12.72
C ILE A 94 -8.84 -2.76 12.44
N MET A 95 -8.71 -4.06 12.11
CA MET A 95 -7.43 -4.66 11.72
C MET A 95 -6.83 -4.04 10.46
N ALA A 96 -7.67 -3.70 9.47
CA ALA A 96 -7.18 -3.04 8.24
C ALA A 96 -6.73 -1.61 8.52
N ASP A 97 -7.42 -0.86 9.39
CA ASP A 97 -6.98 0.48 9.79
C ASP A 97 -5.63 0.44 10.53
N PHE A 98 -5.46 -0.53 11.42
CA PHE A 98 -4.16 -0.81 12.05
C PHE A 98 -3.08 -1.15 11.01
N GLY A 99 -3.42 -1.99 10.03
CA GLY A 99 -2.51 -2.39 8.96
C GLY A 99 -1.95 -1.19 8.19
N VAL A 100 -2.78 -0.19 7.86
CA VAL A 100 -2.33 1.05 7.19
C VAL A 100 -1.30 1.80 8.03
N ARG A 101 -1.53 1.91 9.34
CA ARG A 101 -0.61 2.59 10.27
C ARG A 101 0.71 1.84 10.39
N VAL A 102 0.66 0.50 10.43
CA VAL A 102 1.85 -0.35 10.46
C VAL A 102 2.66 -0.18 9.16
N VAL A 103 2.01 -0.17 7.98
CA VAL A 103 2.68 0.11 6.70
C VAL A 103 3.36 1.49 6.72
N ALA A 104 2.65 2.52 7.17
CA ALA A 104 3.22 3.87 7.26
C ALA A 104 4.43 3.93 8.21
N THR A 105 4.34 3.26 9.36
CA THR A 105 5.45 3.18 10.33
C THR A 105 6.66 2.47 9.72
N GLY A 106 6.46 1.32 9.06
CA GLY A 106 7.53 0.60 8.39
C GLY A 106 8.19 1.42 7.28
N PHE A 107 7.39 2.16 6.51
CA PHE A 107 7.91 3.08 5.49
C PHE A 107 8.77 4.19 6.10
N VAL A 108 8.33 4.81 7.19
CA VAL A 108 9.12 5.83 7.90
C VAL A 108 10.44 5.24 8.42
N ILE A 109 10.43 4.02 8.96
CA ILE A 109 11.65 3.33 9.37
C ILE A 109 12.60 3.16 8.19
N CYS A 110 12.12 2.70 7.02
CA CYS A 110 12.95 2.57 5.82
C CYS A 110 13.56 3.92 5.38
N VAL A 111 12.77 5.01 5.41
CA VAL A 111 13.23 6.34 5.02
C VAL A 111 14.30 6.84 5.99
N VAL A 112 14.02 6.79 7.30
CA VAL A 112 14.94 7.31 8.32
C VAL A 112 16.25 6.52 8.33
N THR A 113 16.19 5.20 8.27
CA THR A 113 17.39 4.37 8.28
C THR A 113 18.15 4.41 6.95
N GLY A 114 17.44 4.38 5.81
CA GLY A 114 18.07 4.47 4.50
C GLY A 114 18.73 5.82 4.22
N MET A 115 18.18 6.89 4.79
CA MET A 115 18.68 8.25 4.64
C MET A 115 19.47 8.74 5.86
N ALA A 116 19.90 7.85 6.77
CA ALA A 116 20.54 8.22 8.02
C ALA A 116 21.78 9.11 7.82
N ASP A 117 22.58 8.84 6.78
CA ASP A 117 23.76 9.66 6.45
C ASP A 117 23.39 11.07 6.03
N VAL A 118 22.28 11.23 5.32
CA VAL A 118 21.77 12.53 4.88
C VAL A 118 21.26 13.36 6.05
N PHE A 119 20.67 12.69 7.05
CA PHE A 119 20.18 13.33 8.28
C PHE A 119 21.29 13.57 9.31
N GLY A 120 22.54 13.15 9.01
CA GLY A 120 23.67 13.32 9.90
C GLY A 120 23.75 12.32 11.06
N PHE A 121 22.99 11.22 10.99
CA PHE A 121 23.05 10.11 11.95
C PHE A 121 23.97 8.98 11.48
N GLY A 122 24.64 9.15 10.33
CA GLY A 122 25.59 8.18 9.80
C GLY A 122 26.80 8.00 10.71
N THR A 123 27.40 6.83 10.68
CA THR A 123 28.57 6.49 11.50
C THR A 123 29.88 7.07 10.96
N ASP A 124 29.89 7.51 9.69
CA ASP A 124 31.05 8.06 9.05
C ASP A 124 30.99 9.59 8.98
N PRO A 125 31.98 10.31 9.61
CA PRO A 125 32.03 11.75 9.53
C PRO A 125 32.39 12.20 8.10
N LEU A 126 31.64 13.18 7.58
CA LEU A 126 32.01 13.87 6.34
C LEU A 126 33.48 14.41 6.45
N PRO A 127 34.35 14.22 5.43
CA PRO A 127 34.06 14.11 3.97
C PRO A 127 34.20 12.72 3.37
N SER A 128 34.09 11.63 4.12
CA SER A 128 34.10 10.29 3.54
C SER A 128 32.89 10.07 2.66
N VAL A 129 33.08 9.28 1.60
CA VAL A 129 31.97 8.91 0.71
C VAL A 129 30.93 8.18 1.55
N PRO A 130 29.65 8.64 1.56
CA PRO A 130 28.61 8.00 2.34
C PRO A 130 28.48 6.53 1.90
N TYR A 131 28.89 5.63 2.78
CA TYR A 131 28.83 4.20 2.59
C TYR A 131 27.58 3.65 3.27
N PHE A 132 26.72 2.95 2.53
CA PHE A 132 25.54 2.31 3.10
C PHE A 132 25.96 1.24 4.12
N GLY A 133 25.89 1.57 5.39
CA GLY A 133 26.40 0.75 6.47
C GLY A 133 25.52 -0.45 6.79
N PRO A 134 26.06 -1.49 7.45
CA PRO A 134 25.30 -2.69 7.80
C PRO A 134 24.12 -2.41 8.74
N LEU A 135 24.22 -1.40 9.61
CA LEU A 135 23.11 -0.97 10.47
C LEU A 135 21.97 -0.33 9.69
N GLN A 136 22.29 0.47 8.68
CA GLN A 136 21.30 1.05 7.78
C GLN A 136 20.57 -0.04 6.99
N ALA A 137 21.30 -1.01 6.44
CA ALA A 137 20.72 -2.14 5.75
C ALA A 137 19.78 -2.95 6.64
N LEU A 138 20.18 -3.20 7.88
CA LEU A 138 19.35 -3.92 8.86
C LEU A 138 18.09 -3.11 9.22
N GLY A 139 18.20 -1.81 9.40
CA GLY A 139 17.05 -0.94 9.68
C GLY A 139 16.06 -0.88 8.52
N VAL A 140 16.53 -0.78 7.28
CA VAL A 140 15.70 -0.86 6.08
C VAL A 140 15.00 -2.22 6.00
N GLN A 141 15.72 -3.31 6.23
CA GLN A 141 15.14 -4.64 6.20
C GLN A 141 14.05 -4.84 7.26
N ILE A 142 14.25 -4.32 8.47
CA ILE A 142 13.22 -4.32 9.52
C ILE A 142 11.98 -3.53 9.04
N GLY A 143 12.18 -2.34 8.48
CA GLY A 143 11.09 -1.53 7.92
C GLY A 143 10.29 -2.26 6.83
N GLU A 144 10.97 -2.98 5.94
CA GLU A 144 10.32 -3.81 4.90
C GLU A 144 9.48 -4.94 5.50
N TYR A 145 9.97 -5.64 6.52
CA TYR A 145 9.17 -6.65 7.22
C TYR A 145 7.93 -6.05 7.89
N VAL A 146 8.07 -4.87 8.50
CA VAL A 146 6.93 -4.16 9.10
C VAL A 146 5.90 -3.78 8.03
N ILE A 147 6.34 -3.30 6.85
CA ILE A 147 5.45 -3.02 5.71
C ILE A 147 4.73 -4.29 5.27
N ALA A 148 5.45 -5.40 5.11
CA ALA A 148 4.87 -6.67 4.69
C ALA A 148 3.80 -7.17 5.68
N ILE A 149 4.08 -7.09 6.98
CA ILE A 149 3.10 -7.44 8.04
C ILE A 149 1.89 -6.52 7.95
N GLY A 150 2.08 -5.20 7.82
CA GLY A 150 0.99 -4.24 7.66
C GLY A 150 0.14 -4.53 6.44
N MET A 151 0.74 -4.86 5.29
CA MET A 151 0.03 -5.25 4.08
C MET A 151 -0.78 -6.54 4.26
N LEU A 152 -0.26 -7.53 4.98
CA LEU A 152 -0.99 -8.75 5.32
C LEU A 152 -2.21 -8.46 6.19
N MET A 153 -2.11 -7.52 7.14
CA MET A 153 -3.23 -7.12 7.99
C MET A 153 -4.37 -6.43 7.22
N LEU A 154 -4.08 -5.84 6.05
CA LEU A 154 -5.08 -5.22 5.19
C LEU A 154 -5.96 -6.24 4.46
N ILE A 155 -5.57 -7.50 4.37
CA ILE A 155 -6.29 -8.53 3.62
C ILE A 155 -7.61 -8.88 4.34
N PRO A 156 -8.76 -8.93 3.64
CA PRO A 156 -10.05 -9.25 4.25
C PRO A 156 -10.19 -10.76 4.54
N TYR A 157 -9.56 -11.25 5.61
CA TYR A 157 -9.60 -12.67 6.00
C TYR A 157 -11.00 -13.19 6.31
N HIS A 158 -11.90 -12.31 6.72
CA HIS A 158 -13.27 -12.68 7.15
C HIS A 158 -14.11 -13.35 6.04
N ARG A 159 -13.76 -13.15 4.77
CA ARG A 159 -14.46 -13.75 3.63
C ARG A 159 -14.18 -15.22 3.45
N TYR A 160 -13.03 -15.69 3.87
CA TYR A 160 -12.64 -17.09 3.68
C TYR A 160 -13.35 -18.03 4.66
N GLY A 161 -13.72 -17.54 5.86
CA GLY A 161 -14.41 -18.34 6.88
C GLY A 161 -15.90 -18.60 6.59
N LYS A 162 -16.55 -17.78 5.76
CA LYS A 162 -18.01 -17.90 5.52
C LYS A 162 -18.36 -18.90 4.41
N LYS A 163 -17.40 -19.30 3.58
CA LYS A 163 -17.60 -20.21 2.43
C LYS A 163 -17.61 -21.71 2.83
N ASN A 164 -17.17 -22.04 4.05
CA ASN A 164 -17.09 -23.43 4.53
C ASN A 164 -18.20 -23.83 5.49
N LYS A 165 -19.26 -23.01 5.64
CA LYS A 165 -20.43 -23.31 6.50
C LYS A 165 -21.74 -23.34 5.72
N GLY A 166 -21.70 -23.66 4.45
CA GLY A 166 -22.89 -23.87 3.61
C GLY A 166 -22.87 -25.24 2.98
#